data_8c1d1906b8f3fc78f24d4c51a09b3b37
#
_entry.id   8c1d1906b8f3fc78f24d4c51a09b3b37
#
_cell.length_a   1.000
_cell.length_b   1.000
_cell.length_c   1.000
_cell.angle_alpha   90.00
_cell.angle_beta   90.00
_cell.angle_gamma   90.00
#
_symmetry.space_group_name_H-M   'P 1'
#
loop_
_entity.id
_entity.type
_entity.pdbx_description
1 polymer ?
#
loop_
_entity_poly.entity_id
_entity_poly.type
_entity_poly.pdbx_seq_one_letter_code
_entity_poly.pdbx_strand_id
1 'polypeptide(L)'
;MDAINLYVLCQAIDLDNFGDYKDTLTKSGNRLAVKKEEIITLKSFLSELLSRKIQMSYLDNFIYGFSIPQISKEFDLLKIYENGPVINIELKSRMIDEKKIEYQLKKNQYYLSHFKKEIISFTYVMTETGSKVFSYDGVSLKESNISEILFSICQDGECYHKDIETLFRAKDYLISPINTPNLFIDGNYYLTDQQENIKNEILKVSDV
;
A
#
# COMPACT_ATOMS: atom_id res chain seq x y z
N MET A 1 9.72 8.03 -8.29
CA MET A 1 9.97 6.70 -7.68
C MET A 1 9.80 5.66 -8.75
N ASP A 2 10.78 4.76 -8.90
CA ASP A 2 10.78 3.78 -9.99
C ASP A 2 10.06 2.49 -9.57
N ALA A 3 9.37 1.85 -10.52
CA ALA A 3 8.79 0.53 -10.32
C ALA A 3 9.89 -0.53 -10.26
N ILE A 4 9.68 -1.57 -9.48
CA ILE A 4 10.66 -2.61 -9.21
C ILE A 4 10.12 -4.01 -9.51
N ASN A 5 11.03 -4.96 -9.64
CA ASN A 5 10.72 -6.38 -9.56
C ASN A 5 10.84 -6.86 -8.11
N LEU A 6 9.80 -7.45 -7.56
CA LEU A 6 9.78 -7.90 -6.15
C LEU A 6 10.81 -8.99 -5.85
N TYR A 7 11.10 -9.88 -6.82
CA TYR A 7 12.11 -10.91 -6.64
C TYR A 7 13.50 -10.28 -6.56
N VAL A 8 13.81 -9.34 -7.45
CA VAL A 8 15.10 -8.63 -7.45
C VAL A 8 15.28 -7.84 -6.16
N LEU A 9 14.23 -7.18 -5.68
CA LEU A 9 14.25 -6.48 -4.39
C LEU A 9 14.64 -7.42 -3.25
N CYS A 10 14.00 -8.60 -3.15
CA CYS A 10 14.30 -9.56 -2.10
C CYS A 10 15.74 -10.11 -2.20
N GLN A 11 16.26 -10.34 -3.41
CA GLN A 11 17.64 -10.77 -3.60
C GLN A 11 18.65 -9.67 -3.19
N ALA A 12 18.38 -8.41 -3.54
CA ALA A 12 19.23 -7.29 -3.14
C ALA A 12 19.32 -7.14 -1.61
N ILE A 13 18.23 -7.42 -0.91
CA ILE A 13 18.18 -7.43 0.56
C ILE A 13 19.09 -8.54 1.14
N ASP A 14 19.09 -9.73 0.52
CA ASP A 14 19.91 -10.88 0.98
C ASP A 14 21.42 -10.67 0.79
N LEU A 15 21.82 -9.85 -0.17
CA LEU A 15 23.22 -9.58 -0.50
C LEU A 15 23.83 -8.43 0.34
N ASP A 16 23.18 -7.94 1.38
CA ASP A 16 23.57 -6.76 2.16
C ASP A 16 23.76 -5.47 1.31
N ASN A 17 23.45 -5.53 0.02
CA ASN A 17 23.50 -4.40 -0.91
C ASN A 17 22.23 -3.53 -0.87
N PHE A 18 21.41 -3.75 0.14
CA PHE A 18 20.14 -3.03 0.30
C PHE A 18 20.35 -1.51 0.42
N GLY A 19 21.49 -1.09 0.98
CA GLY A 19 21.85 0.33 1.06
C GLY A 19 21.88 1.00 -0.31
N ASP A 20 22.61 0.43 -1.24
CA ASP A 20 22.79 0.97 -2.60
C ASP A 20 21.47 0.86 -3.41
N TYR A 21 20.74 -0.23 -3.24
CA TYR A 21 19.43 -0.41 -3.86
C TYR A 21 18.37 0.55 -3.30
N LYS A 22 18.44 0.81 -1.99
CA LYS A 22 17.61 1.78 -1.30
C LYS A 22 17.81 3.19 -1.86
N ASP A 23 19.04 3.60 -2.13
CA ASP A 23 19.35 4.92 -2.70
C ASP A 23 18.82 5.05 -4.14
N THR A 24 18.73 3.95 -4.87
CA THR A 24 18.10 3.90 -6.20
C THR A 24 16.58 4.02 -6.12
N LEU A 25 15.95 3.39 -5.12
CA LEU A 25 14.51 3.49 -4.87
C LEU A 25 14.10 4.86 -4.30
N THR A 26 15.01 5.57 -3.65
CA THR A 26 14.73 6.80 -2.90
C THR A 26 15.17 8.08 -3.60
N LYS A 27 15.29 8.10 -4.94
CA LYS A 27 15.64 9.31 -5.71
C LYS A 27 14.83 10.56 -5.36
N SER A 28 13.73 10.43 -4.62
CA SER A 28 12.85 11.54 -4.21
C SER A 28 12.99 11.95 -2.73
N GLY A 29 14.10 11.65 -2.06
CA GLY A 29 14.40 12.23 -0.74
C GLY A 29 13.62 11.64 0.46
N ASN A 30 12.63 10.82 0.24
CA ASN A 30 11.95 10.09 1.31
C ASN A 30 12.76 8.83 1.68
N ARG A 31 13.47 8.90 2.80
CA ARG A 31 14.19 7.75 3.34
C ARG A 31 13.18 6.68 3.74
N LEU A 32 13.06 5.64 2.92
CA LEU A 32 12.42 4.39 3.32
C LEU A 32 13.17 3.80 4.52
N ALA A 33 12.68 4.06 5.71
CA ALA A 33 13.14 3.38 6.91
C ALA A 33 12.48 1.98 6.93
N VAL A 34 12.95 1.08 6.04
CA VAL A 34 12.41 -0.28 5.97
C VAL A 34 12.76 -1.01 7.26
N LYS A 35 11.75 -1.42 7.98
CA LYS A 35 11.91 -2.18 9.22
C LYS A 35 12.25 -3.63 8.88
N LYS A 36 13.08 -4.25 9.71
CA LYS A 36 13.49 -5.65 9.53
C LYS A 36 12.28 -6.60 9.43
N GLU A 37 11.23 -6.32 10.18
CA GLU A 37 9.99 -7.10 10.19
C GLU A 37 9.23 -7.02 8.86
N GLU A 38 9.25 -5.86 8.20
CA GLU A 38 8.63 -5.64 6.88
C GLU A 38 9.33 -6.46 5.81
N ILE A 39 10.66 -6.54 5.86
CA ILE A 39 11.48 -7.36 4.97
C ILE A 39 11.12 -8.84 5.12
N ILE A 40 11.02 -9.34 6.35
CA ILE A 40 10.69 -10.74 6.62
C ILE A 40 9.30 -11.06 6.06
N THR A 41 8.34 -10.17 6.24
CA THR A 41 6.98 -10.35 5.74
C THR A 41 6.95 -10.32 4.20
N LEU A 42 7.69 -9.41 3.57
CA LEU A 42 7.80 -9.35 2.10
C LEU A 42 8.41 -10.64 1.53
N LYS A 43 9.45 -11.17 2.18
CA LYS A 43 10.07 -12.46 1.77
C LYS A 43 9.10 -13.63 1.93
N SER A 44 8.35 -13.68 3.02
CA SER A 44 7.31 -14.69 3.23
C SER A 44 6.25 -14.62 2.13
N PHE A 45 5.74 -13.43 1.85
CA PHE A 45 4.78 -13.18 0.77
C PHE A 45 5.31 -13.66 -0.58
N LEU A 46 6.53 -13.24 -0.94
CA LEU A 46 7.16 -13.64 -2.20
C LEU A 46 7.37 -15.16 -2.28
N SER A 47 7.81 -15.80 -1.19
CA SER A 47 8.01 -17.25 -1.14
C SER A 47 6.72 -18.00 -1.44
N GLU A 48 5.58 -17.54 -0.92
CA GLU A 48 4.27 -18.13 -1.23
C GLU A 48 3.87 -17.95 -2.70
N LEU A 49 4.10 -16.75 -3.28
CA LEU A 49 3.84 -16.52 -4.71
C LEU A 49 4.70 -17.45 -5.58
N LEU A 50 5.99 -17.59 -5.27
CA LEU A 50 6.91 -18.45 -6.01
C LEU A 50 6.55 -19.94 -5.88
N SER A 51 6.07 -20.37 -4.72
CA SER A 51 5.59 -21.77 -4.52
C SER A 51 4.43 -22.13 -5.46
N ARG A 52 3.68 -21.15 -5.93
CA ARG A 52 2.58 -21.30 -6.90
C ARG A 52 3.06 -21.20 -8.36
N LYS A 53 4.39 -21.19 -8.60
CA LYS A 53 5.00 -21.15 -9.93
C LYS A 53 4.61 -19.94 -10.77
N ILE A 54 4.47 -18.78 -10.14
CA ILE A 54 4.24 -17.51 -10.84
C ILE A 54 5.39 -17.23 -11.82
N GLN A 55 5.07 -16.69 -12.99
CA GLN A 55 6.09 -16.19 -13.91
C GLN A 55 6.73 -14.92 -13.35
N MET A 56 8.05 -14.81 -13.46
CA MET A 56 8.82 -13.69 -12.89
C MET A 56 8.39 -12.33 -13.44
N SER A 57 7.91 -12.28 -14.69
CA SER A 57 7.39 -11.05 -15.31
C SER A 57 6.18 -10.46 -14.58
N TYR A 58 5.39 -11.26 -13.91
CA TYR A 58 4.25 -10.75 -13.11
C TYR A 58 4.70 -10.10 -11.80
N LEU A 59 5.95 -10.33 -11.36
CA LEU A 59 6.56 -9.66 -10.21
C LEU A 59 7.20 -8.31 -10.57
N ASP A 60 7.19 -7.92 -11.85
CA ASP A 60 7.64 -6.62 -12.33
C ASP A 60 6.62 -5.52 -12.03
N ASN A 61 7.11 -4.30 -12.06
CA ASN A 61 6.31 -3.07 -12.00
C ASN A 61 5.53 -2.88 -10.69
N PHE A 62 6.07 -3.38 -9.59
CA PHE A 62 5.59 -3.03 -8.27
C PHE A 62 6.24 -1.73 -7.78
N ILE A 63 5.48 -1.00 -7.01
CA ILE A 63 5.93 0.16 -6.26
C ILE A 63 5.91 -0.25 -4.80
N TYR A 64 7.06 -0.14 -4.13
CA TYR A 64 7.24 -0.58 -2.75
C TYR A 64 7.43 0.61 -1.82
N GLY A 65 6.67 0.65 -0.72
CA GLY A 65 6.81 1.65 0.33
C GLY A 65 6.54 3.09 -0.16
N PHE A 66 5.54 3.29 -1.02
CA PHE A 66 5.21 4.61 -1.54
C PHE A 66 4.43 5.43 -0.52
N SER A 67 4.94 6.61 -0.21
CA SER A 67 4.25 7.57 0.64
C SER A 67 3.80 8.78 -0.18
N ILE A 68 2.52 9.13 -0.10
CA ILE A 68 1.98 10.32 -0.77
C ILE A 68 2.64 11.55 -0.17
N PRO A 69 3.34 12.38 -0.97
CA PRO A 69 3.98 13.59 -0.48
C PRO A 69 2.99 14.51 0.26
N GLN A 70 3.42 15.11 1.38
CA GLN A 70 2.64 16.02 2.23
C GLN A 70 1.43 15.39 2.98
N ILE A 71 1.01 14.17 2.63
CA ILE A 71 -0.12 13.47 3.24
C ILE A 71 0.36 12.41 4.23
N SER A 72 1.59 11.93 4.07
CA SER A 72 2.20 10.84 4.86
C SER A 72 1.40 9.53 4.84
N LYS A 73 0.53 9.34 3.84
CA LYS A 73 -0.14 8.07 3.61
C LYS A 73 0.79 7.15 2.85
N GLU A 74 1.12 6.04 3.47
CA GLU A 74 2.01 5.02 2.92
C GLU A 74 1.22 3.81 2.42
N PHE A 75 1.73 3.20 1.33
CA PHE A 75 1.27 1.94 0.77
C PHE A 75 2.45 0.98 0.72
N ASP A 76 2.26 -0.22 1.22
CA ASP A 76 3.36 -1.21 1.24
C ASP A 76 3.70 -1.68 -0.17
N LEU A 77 2.70 -2.13 -0.95
CA LEU A 77 2.86 -2.56 -2.33
C LEU A 77 1.72 -2.03 -3.21
N LEU A 78 2.07 -1.39 -4.30
CA LEU A 78 1.13 -1.00 -5.36
C LEU A 78 1.56 -1.57 -6.70
N LYS A 79 0.59 -1.99 -7.52
CA LYS A 79 0.78 -2.28 -8.95
C LYS A 79 -0.35 -1.61 -9.73
N ILE A 80 0.01 -0.76 -10.69
CA ILE A 80 -0.95 0.09 -11.41
C ILE A 80 -0.94 -0.30 -12.87
N TYR A 81 -2.03 -0.85 -13.37
CA TYR A 81 -2.19 -1.13 -14.79
C TYR A 81 -2.68 0.11 -15.54
N GLU A 82 -2.15 0.37 -16.74
CA GLU A 82 -2.57 1.55 -17.53
C GLU A 82 -4.05 1.48 -17.91
N ASN A 83 -4.51 0.34 -18.38
CA ASN A 83 -5.89 0.09 -18.80
C ASN A 83 -6.59 -0.97 -17.93
N GLY A 84 -6.19 -1.11 -16.68
CA GLY A 84 -6.70 -2.10 -15.75
C GLY A 84 -6.78 -1.57 -14.32
N PRO A 85 -6.88 -2.47 -13.34
CA PRO A 85 -7.04 -2.10 -11.94
C PRO A 85 -5.79 -1.49 -11.31
N VAL A 86 -5.98 -0.89 -10.15
CA VAL A 86 -4.93 -0.60 -9.17
C VAL A 86 -4.95 -1.70 -8.13
N ILE A 87 -3.85 -2.40 -7.96
CA ILE A 87 -3.70 -3.44 -6.95
C ILE A 87 -2.92 -2.87 -5.78
N ASN A 88 -3.51 -2.95 -4.61
CA ASN A 88 -2.93 -2.55 -3.34
C ASN A 88 -2.80 -3.76 -2.43
N ILE A 89 -1.60 -4.02 -1.92
CA ILE A 89 -1.34 -5.13 -0.99
C ILE A 89 -0.61 -4.57 0.22
N GLU A 90 -1.25 -4.69 1.38
CA GLU A 90 -0.66 -4.35 2.67
C GLU A 90 -0.02 -5.60 3.28
N LEU A 91 1.13 -5.42 3.91
CA LEU A 91 1.92 -6.49 4.52
C LEU A 91 1.90 -6.36 6.05
N LYS A 92 1.52 -7.41 6.76
CA LYS A 92 1.52 -7.44 8.22
C LYS A 92 2.34 -8.60 8.73
N SER A 93 3.31 -8.31 9.59
CA SER A 93 4.20 -9.31 10.21
C SER A 93 3.52 -10.18 11.27
N ARG A 94 2.31 -9.83 11.67
CA ARG A 94 1.50 -10.56 12.64
C ARG A 94 0.03 -10.22 12.48
N MET A 95 -0.82 -11.09 12.99
CA MET A 95 -2.26 -10.82 13.03
C MET A 95 -2.56 -9.61 13.92
N ILE A 96 -3.42 -8.75 13.43
CA ILE A 96 -4.00 -7.60 14.14
C ILE A 96 -5.51 -7.69 14.08
N ASP A 97 -6.20 -6.82 14.81
CA ASP A 97 -7.67 -6.75 14.79
C ASP A 97 -8.18 -6.52 13.36
N GLU A 98 -9.13 -7.35 12.91
CA GLU A 98 -9.74 -7.27 11.58
C GLU A 98 -10.37 -5.92 11.30
N LYS A 99 -10.96 -5.26 12.32
CA LYS A 99 -11.47 -3.89 12.19
C LYS A 99 -10.38 -2.88 11.81
N LYS A 100 -9.15 -3.10 12.29
CA LYS A 100 -8.01 -2.24 11.91
C LYS A 100 -7.57 -2.52 10.47
N ILE A 101 -7.60 -3.79 10.05
CA ILE A 101 -7.34 -4.17 8.66
C ILE A 101 -8.37 -3.52 7.75
N GLU A 102 -9.66 -3.68 8.06
CA GLU A 102 -10.75 -3.10 7.30
C GLU A 102 -10.62 -1.57 7.19
N TYR A 103 -10.40 -0.90 8.31
CA TYR A 103 -10.19 0.56 8.34
C TYR A 103 -9.01 1.00 7.46
N GLN A 104 -7.89 0.27 7.51
CA GLN A 104 -6.72 0.56 6.69
C GLN A 104 -7.03 0.39 5.20
N LEU A 105 -7.65 -0.72 4.78
CA LEU A 105 -7.99 -0.97 3.38
C LEU A 105 -9.04 0.02 2.87
N LYS A 106 -10.02 0.39 3.69
CA LYS A 106 -10.99 1.44 3.39
C LYS A 106 -10.32 2.80 3.17
N LYS A 107 -9.38 3.17 4.04
CA LYS A 107 -8.56 4.38 3.91
C LYS A 107 -7.71 4.33 2.63
N ASN A 108 -7.10 3.19 2.31
CA ASN A 108 -6.34 3.01 1.08
C ASN A 108 -7.22 3.20 -0.17
N GLN A 109 -8.38 2.58 -0.18
CA GLN A 109 -9.32 2.72 -1.29
C GLN A 109 -9.75 4.17 -1.51
N TYR A 110 -9.99 4.93 -0.44
CA TYR A 110 -10.28 6.36 -0.52
C TYR A 110 -9.17 7.12 -1.27
N TYR A 111 -7.91 6.92 -0.87
CA TYR A 111 -6.79 7.60 -1.52
C TYR A 111 -6.54 7.13 -2.96
N LEU A 112 -6.81 5.86 -3.28
CA LEU A 112 -6.65 5.29 -4.61
C LEU A 112 -7.83 5.60 -5.54
N SER A 113 -8.99 6.01 -5.02
CA SER A 113 -10.19 6.29 -5.82
C SER A 113 -10.01 7.42 -6.85
N HIS A 114 -9.01 8.29 -6.64
CA HIS A 114 -8.64 9.34 -7.60
C HIS A 114 -8.20 8.81 -8.97
N PHE A 115 -7.73 7.57 -9.02
CA PHE A 115 -7.39 6.94 -10.30
C PHE A 115 -8.60 6.67 -11.19
N LYS A 116 -9.82 6.69 -10.64
CA LYS A 116 -11.07 6.35 -11.34
C LYS A 116 -10.97 4.98 -12.03
N LYS A 117 -10.28 4.05 -11.41
CA LYS A 117 -10.06 2.68 -11.82
C LYS A 117 -10.66 1.74 -10.79
N GLU A 118 -10.84 0.48 -11.17
CA GLU A 118 -11.09 -0.58 -10.20
C GLU A 118 -9.91 -0.67 -9.23
N ILE A 119 -10.21 -0.77 -7.94
CA ILE A 119 -9.20 -0.90 -6.88
C ILE A 119 -9.39 -2.26 -6.22
N ILE A 120 -8.37 -3.10 -6.32
CA ILE A 120 -8.33 -4.42 -5.71
C ILE A 120 -7.38 -4.34 -4.53
N SER A 121 -7.91 -4.49 -3.33
CA SER A 121 -7.13 -4.31 -2.10
C SER A 121 -7.06 -5.58 -1.27
N PHE A 122 -5.84 -5.93 -0.86
CA PHE A 122 -5.55 -7.07 -0.01
C PHE A 122 -4.71 -6.67 1.20
N THR A 123 -4.83 -7.47 2.27
CA THR A 123 -3.85 -7.51 3.35
C THR A 123 -3.31 -8.92 3.47
N TYR A 124 -2.01 -9.09 3.30
CA TYR A 124 -1.29 -10.31 3.61
C TYR A 124 -0.78 -10.24 5.05
N VAL A 125 -1.12 -11.23 5.85
CA VAL A 125 -0.74 -11.32 7.26
C VAL A 125 0.10 -12.57 7.44
N MET A 126 1.37 -12.41 7.80
CA MET A 126 2.23 -13.53 8.19
C MET A 126 1.78 -14.07 9.54
N THR A 127 1.73 -15.39 9.68
CA THR A 127 1.42 -16.10 10.93
C THR A 127 2.52 -17.13 11.25
N GLU A 128 2.50 -17.69 12.44
CA GLU A 128 3.47 -18.72 12.84
C GLU A 128 3.37 -20.00 12.00
N THR A 129 2.19 -20.28 11.46
CA THR A 129 1.90 -21.54 10.72
C THR A 129 1.66 -21.33 9.22
N GLY A 130 1.91 -20.12 8.70
CA GLY A 130 1.68 -19.77 7.29
C GLY A 130 1.24 -18.33 7.12
N SER A 131 0.17 -18.09 6.38
CA SER A 131 -0.38 -16.75 6.18
C SER A 131 -1.91 -16.73 6.23
N LYS A 132 -2.45 -15.53 6.46
CA LYS A 132 -3.85 -15.19 6.20
C LYS A 132 -3.91 -14.06 5.19
N VAL A 133 -4.91 -14.08 4.36
CA VAL A 133 -5.18 -13.02 3.39
C VAL A 133 -6.57 -12.47 3.61
N PHE A 134 -6.69 -11.17 3.56
CA PHE A 134 -7.98 -10.48 3.58
C PHE A 134 -8.10 -9.61 2.34
N SER A 135 -9.33 -9.50 1.82
CA SER A 135 -9.68 -8.59 0.73
C SER A 135 -10.76 -7.61 1.18
N TYR A 136 -10.82 -6.47 0.54
CA TYR A 136 -11.86 -5.45 0.79
C TYR A 136 -12.54 -5.10 -0.54
N ASP A 137 -13.85 -5.34 -0.64
CA ASP A 137 -14.65 -5.17 -1.86
C ASP A 137 -15.29 -3.77 -2.01
N GLY A 138 -14.90 -2.82 -1.16
CA GLY A 138 -15.49 -1.49 -1.10
C GLY A 138 -16.63 -1.36 -0.07
N VAL A 139 -17.09 -2.48 0.49
CA VAL A 139 -18.18 -2.53 1.47
C VAL A 139 -17.73 -3.19 2.77
N SER A 140 -17.10 -4.35 2.67
CA SER A 140 -16.72 -5.18 3.82
C SER A 140 -15.40 -5.90 3.62
N LEU A 141 -14.76 -6.21 4.75
CA LEU A 141 -13.60 -7.11 4.80
C LEU A 141 -14.05 -8.56 4.63
N LYS A 142 -13.31 -9.31 3.82
CA LYS A 142 -13.55 -10.74 3.60
C LYS A 142 -12.24 -11.51 3.77
N GLU A 143 -12.31 -12.70 4.32
CA GLU A 143 -11.20 -13.64 4.26
C GLU A 143 -11.00 -14.07 2.80
N SER A 144 -9.76 -14.10 2.38
CA SER A 144 -9.31 -14.38 1.02
C SER A 144 -8.13 -15.35 1.06
N ASN A 145 -7.46 -15.55 -0.06
CA ASN A 145 -6.31 -16.42 -0.15
C ASN A 145 -5.28 -15.92 -1.17
N ILE A 146 -4.09 -16.49 -1.12
CA ILE A 146 -2.98 -16.09 -1.99
C ILE A 146 -3.27 -16.27 -3.49
N SER A 147 -4.17 -17.19 -3.86
CA SER A 147 -4.55 -17.42 -5.26
C SER A 147 -5.36 -16.27 -5.84
N GLU A 148 -6.13 -15.56 -5.01
CA GLU A 148 -6.84 -14.35 -5.44
C GLU A 148 -5.87 -13.19 -5.69
N ILE A 149 -4.85 -13.05 -4.84
CA ILE A 149 -3.76 -12.09 -5.10
C ILE A 149 -3.05 -12.44 -6.41
N LEU A 150 -2.69 -13.72 -6.60
CA LEU A 150 -2.06 -14.19 -7.84
C LEU A 150 -2.90 -13.86 -9.07
N PHE A 151 -4.19 -14.17 -9.03
CA PHE A 151 -5.10 -13.88 -10.13
C PHE A 151 -5.13 -12.38 -10.46
N SER A 152 -5.11 -11.55 -9.42
CA SER A 152 -5.12 -10.09 -9.59
C SER A 152 -3.82 -9.54 -10.16
N ILE A 153 -2.65 -10.08 -9.78
CA ILE A 153 -1.34 -9.60 -10.26
C ILE A 153 -0.91 -10.24 -11.58
N CYS A 154 -1.51 -11.37 -11.98
CA CYS A 154 -1.22 -12.07 -13.24
C CYS A 154 -2.16 -11.65 -14.38
N GLN A 155 -2.49 -10.37 -14.45
CA GLN A 155 -3.27 -9.84 -15.56
C GLN A 155 -2.35 -9.44 -16.72
N ASP A 156 -2.81 -9.70 -17.93
CA ASP A 156 -2.15 -9.20 -19.14
C ASP A 156 -2.46 -7.71 -19.29
N GLY A 157 -1.44 -6.90 -19.43
CA GLY A 157 -1.59 -5.46 -19.60
C GLY A 157 -0.32 -4.68 -19.29
N GLU A 158 -0.22 -3.52 -19.88
CA GLU A 158 0.86 -2.59 -19.58
C GLU A 158 0.67 -1.98 -18.20
N CYS A 159 1.75 -1.97 -17.42
CA CYS A 159 1.77 -1.28 -16.14
C CYS A 159 2.24 0.16 -16.32
N TYR A 160 1.76 1.03 -15.44
CA TYR A 160 2.17 2.42 -15.42
C TYR A 160 3.66 2.53 -15.04
N HIS A 161 4.44 3.15 -15.93
CA HIS A 161 5.90 3.30 -15.78
C HIS A 161 6.36 4.74 -15.56
N LYS A 162 5.43 5.70 -15.59
CA LYS A 162 5.77 7.11 -15.40
C LYS A 162 6.00 7.39 -13.92
N ASP A 163 6.54 8.58 -13.64
CA ASP A 163 6.75 9.02 -12.27
C ASP A 163 5.45 8.99 -11.48
N ILE A 164 5.37 8.07 -10.50
CA ILE A 164 4.19 7.85 -9.68
C ILE A 164 3.79 9.10 -8.89
N GLU A 165 4.74 9.94 -8.52
CA GLU A 165 4.47 11.16 -7.76
C GLU A 165 3.55 12.11 -8.53
N THR A 166 3.58 12.07 -9.86
CA THR A 166 2.69 12.86 -10.72
C THR A 166 1.23 12.42 -10.64
N LEU A 167 1.00 11.15 -10.25
CA LEU A 167 -0.34 10.60 -10.09
C LEU A 167 -0.97 10.99 -8.75
N PHE A 168 -0.16 11.21 -7.71
CA PHE A 168 -0.59 11.51 -6.36
C PHE A 168 -0.32 12.98 -6.02
N ARG A 169 -1.11 13.88 -6.59
CA ARG A 169 -0.97 15.31 -6.29
C ARG A 169 -1.63 15.63 -4.95
N ALA A 170 -0.88 16.17 -4.01
CA ALA A 170 -1.37 16.50 -2.66
C ALA A 170 -2.68 17.32 -2.69
N LYS A 171 -2.84 18.24 -3.66
CA LYS A 171 -4.03 19.06 -3.82
C LYS A 171 -5.33 18.26 -4.04
N ASP A 172 -5.24 17.04 -4.58
CA ASP A 172 -6.39 16.20 -4.88
C ASP A 172 -6.93 15.53 -3.60
N TYR A 173 -6.17 15.57 -2.49
CA TYR A 173 -6.48 14.96 -1.20
C TYR A 173 -6.69 15.97 -0.07
N LEU A 174 -6.27 17.23 -0.28
CA LEU A 174 -6.38 18.26 0.75
C LEU A 174 -7.81 18.79 0.79
N ILE A 175 -8.52 18.40 1.85
CA ILE A 175 -9.85 18.92 2.16
C ILE A 175 -9.70 20.05 3.17
N SER A 176 -10.29 21.20 2.86
CA SER A 176 -10.29 22.34 3.75
C SER A 176 -11.66 23.03 3.78
N PRO A 177 -12.02 23.66 4.92
CA PRO A 177 -13.28 24.41 5.01
C PRO A 177 -13.41 25.53 3.98
N ILE A 178 -12.26 26.05 3.49
CA ILE A 178 -12.21 27.16 2.53
C ILE A 178 -12.28 26.65 1.09
N ASN A 179 -11.50 25.62 0.75
CA ASN A 179 -11.37 25.18 -0.64
C ASN A 179 -12.39 24.11 -1.05
N THR A 180 -12.87 23.33 -0.09
CA THR A 180 -13.79 22.20 -0.30
C THR A 180 -14.87 22.16 0.80
N PRO A 181 -15.65 23.25 1.01
CA PRO A 181 -16.55 23.36 2.16
C PRO A 181 -17.59 22.23 2.22
N ASN A 182 -18.14 21.80 1.11
CA ASN A 182 -19.14 20.73 1.09
C ASN A 182 -18.52 19.40 1.55
N LEU A 183 -17.37 19.00 1.01
CA LEU A 183 -16.67 17.78 1.42
C LEU A 183 -16.24 17.83 2.89
N PHE A 184 -15.88 19.02 3.38
CA PHE A 184 -15.52 19.22 4.78
C PHE A 184 -16.74 19.07 5.71
N ILE A 185 -17.89 19.62 5.33
CA ILE A 185 -19.15 19.53 6.11
C ILE A 185 -19.70 18.11 6.10
N ASP A 186 -19.66 17.43 4.95
CA ASP A 186 -20.18 16.07 4.79
C ASP A 186 -19.36 15.03 5.59
N GLY A 187 -18.15 15.38 6.04
CA GLY A 187 -17.29 14.52 6.87
C GLY A 187 -16.78 13.26 6.16
N ASN A 188 -16.97 13.15 4.85
CA ASN A 188 -16.56 12.00 4.02
C ASN A 188 -15.10 12.07 3.59
N TYR A 189 -14.20 12.25 4.55
CA TYR A 189 -12.76 12.29 4.32
C TYR A 189 -11.98 11.59 5.43
N TYR A 190 -10.76 11.22 5.13
CA TYR A 190 -9.84 10.68 6.12
C TYR A 190 -8.83 11.76 6.51
N LEU A 191 -8.63 11.90 7.79
CA LEU A 191 -7.54 12.71 8.31
C LEU A 191 -6.20 12.05 7.96
N THR A 192 -5.17 12.86 7.73
CA THR A 192 -3.79 12.36 7.67
C THR A 192 -3.39 11.80 9.03
N ASP A 193 -2.41 10.92 9.07
CA ASP A 193 -1.95 10.32 10.34
C ASP A 193 -1.53 11.40 11.34
N GLN A 194 -0.92 12.49 10.85
CA GLN A 194 -0.55 13.63 11.69
C GLN A 194 -1.78 14.36 12.25
N GLN A 195 -2.81 14.56 11.44
CA GLN A 195 -4.07 15.19 11.87
C GLN A 195 -4.83 14.30 12.86
N GLU A 196 -4.84 12.98 12.67
CA GLU A 196 -5.43 12.03 13.61
C GLU A 196 -4.71 12.05 14.96
N ASN A 197 -3.37 12.11 14.95
CA ASN A 197 -2.59 12.22 16.18
C ASN A 197 -2.91 13.52 16.95
N ILE A 198 -2.93 14.66 16.26
CA ILE A 198 -3.28 15.95 16.86
C ILE A 198 -4.70 15.92 17.44
N LYS A 199 -5.68 15.39 16.68
CA LYS A 199 -7.06 15.22 17.15
C LYS A 199 -7.11 14.39 18.43
N ASN A 200 -6.41 13.27 18.46
CA ASN A 200 -6.40 12.37 19.62
C ASN A 200 -5.71 13.01 20.84
N GLU A 201 -4.69 13.85 20.64
CA GLU A 201 -4.07 14.63 21.71
C GLU A 201 -5.03 15.67 22.27
N ILE A 202 -5.73 16.42 21.41
CA ILE A 202 -6.72 17.41 21.82
C ILE A 202 -7.86 16.77 22.63
N LEU A 203 -8.37 15.64 22.18
CA LEU A 203 -9.45 14.94 22.89
C LEU A 203 -9.03 14.44 24.26
N LYS A 204 -7.79 13.97 24.42
CA LYS A 204 -7.27 13.57 25.75
C LYS A 204 -7.16 14.71 26.74
N VAL A 205 -6.96 15.95 26.26
CA VAL A 205 -6.89 17.15 27.12
C VAL A 205 -8.28 17.65 27.48
N SER A 206 -9.30 17.39 26.66
CA SER A 206 -10.68 17.81 26.94
C SER A 206 -11.44 16.90 27.89
N ASP A 207 -10.92 15.72 28.22
CA ASP A 207 -11.49 14.78 29.20
C ASP A 207 -10.96 14.98 30.64
N VAL A 208 -10.28 16.09 30.90
CA VAL A 208 -9.78 16.56 32.22
C VAL A 208 -10.59 17.80 32.65
#